data_4e6c9c0f88cf7bd09f66b45fc435fc5a
#
_entry.id   4e6c9c0f88cf7bd09f66b45fc435fc5a
#
_cell.length_a   1.000
_cell.length_b   1.000
_cell.length_c   1.000
_cell.angle_alpha   90.00
_cell.angle_beta   90.00
_cell.angle_gamma   90.00
#
_symmetry.space_group_name_H-M   'P 1'
#
loop_
_entity.id
_entity.type
_entity.pdbx_description
1 polymer ?
#
loop_
_entity_poly.entity_id
_entity_poly.type
_entity_poly.pdbx_seq_one_letter_code
_entity_poly.pdbx_strand_id
1 'polypeptide(L)'
;MSTTFEIPLSPQSQTFTISLAGVVYSMGLWWNEISNVWVLDIFDASVNPILRGVPLVANVDLLAAYPDKNFGGALIAQTDDAANVPPTFDNLGVTGHLYFTTP
;
A
#
# COMPACT_ATOMS: atom_id res chain seq x y z
N MET A 1 10.14 -7.20 -18.21
CA MET A 1 10.94 -6.33 -17.33
C MET A 1 10.05 -5.75 -16.25
N SER A 2 10.43 -5.86 -14.99
CA SER A 2 9.66 -5.32 -13.91
C SER A 2 9.99 -3.84 -13.67
N THR A 3 9.01 -3.08 -13.24
CA THR A 3 9.16 -1.68 -12.87
C THR A 3 8.63 -1.50 -11.46
N THR A 4 9.41 -0.86 -10.60
CA THR A 4 9.02 -0.60 -9.22
C THR A 4 9.03 0.91 -8.99
N PHE A 5 7.98 1.41 -8.35
CA PHE A 5 7.97 2.80 -7.89
C PHE A 5 7.36 2.90 -6.50
N GLU A 6 7.79 3.93 -5.78
CA GLU A 6 7.30 4.18 -4.44
C GLU A 6 6.00 4.98 -4.49
N ILE A 7 5.02 4.57 -3.70
CA ILE A 7 3.79 5.33 -3.51
C ILE A 7 4.08 6.41 -2.47
N PRO A 8 3.95 7.70 -2.82
CA PRO A 8 4.29 8.78 -1.88
C PRO A 8 3.29 8.83 -0.73
N LEU A 9 3.79 8.74 0.49
CA LEU A 9 2.98 8.71 1.71
C LEU A 9 3.56 9.66 2.75
N SER A 10 2.77 9.95 3.79
CA SER A 10 3.21 10.72 4.95
C SER A 10 2.73 10.03 6.22
N PRO A 11 3.32 10.32 7.39
CA PRO A 11 2.99 9.62 8.64
C PRO A 11 1.71 10.15 9.28
N GLN A 12 0.61 10.06 8.55
CA GLN A 12 -0.71 10.50 8.99
C GLN A 12 -1.78 9.77 8.18
N SER A 13 -2.99 9.74 8.67
CA SER A 13 -4.12 9.23 7.91
C SER A 13 -4.31 10.07 6.66
N GLN A 14 -4.53 9.43 5.53
CA GLN A 14 -4.54 10.13 4.23
C GLN A 14 -5.37 9.38 3.21
N THR A 15 -5.89 10.15 2.24
CA THR A 15 -6.51 9.60 1.05
C THR A 15 -5.90 10.29 -0.16
N PHE A 16 -5.75 9.55 -1.26
CA PHE A 16 -5.14 10.09 -2.47
C PHE A 16 -5.56 9.24 -3.67
N THR A 17 -5.34 9.79 -4.86
CA THR A 17 -5.50 9.03 -6.10
C THR A 17 -4.13 8.71 -6.67
N ILE A 18 -4.02 7.55 -7.33
CA ILE A 18 -2.77 7.11 -7.92
C ILE A 18 -3.08 6.24 -9.14
N SER A 19 -2.19 6.28 -10.14
CA SER A 19 -2.29 5.42 -11.31
C SER A 19 -1.37 4.22 -11.12
N LEU A 20 -1.94 3.01 -11.19
CA LEU A 20 -1.19 1.76 -11.09
C LEU A 20 -1.41 0.98 -12.38
N ALA A 21 -0.33 0.71 -13.12
CA ALA A 21 -0.38 -0.01 -14.39
C ALA A 21 -1.40 0.60 -15.36
N GLY A 22 -1.48 1.93 -15.40
CA GLY A 22 -2.35 2.65 -16.31
C GLY A 22 -3.80 2.80 -15.84
N VAL A 23 -4.14 2.33 -14.64
CA VAL A 23 -5.49 2.42 -14.09
C VAL A 23 -5.46 3.31 -12.85
N VAL A 24 -6.40 4.26 -12.78
CA VAL A 24 -6.50 5.19 -11.66
C VAL A 24 -7.29 4.56 -10.52
N TYR A 25 -6.71 4.63 -9.32
CA TYR A 25 -7.35 4.18 -8.09
C TYR A 25 -7.34 5.28 -7.05
N SER A 26 -8.27 5.22 -6.10
CA SER A 26 -8.20 5.99 -4.86
C SER A 26 -7.74 5.06 -3.76
N MET A 27 -6.87 5.54 -2.90
CA MET A 27 -6.39 4.78 -1.75
C MET A 27 -6.56 5.57 -0.48
N GLY A 28 -6.80 4.85 0.62
CA GLY A 28 -6.84 5.43 1.95
C GLY A 28 -5.94 4.64 2.88
N LEU A 29 -5.20 5.35 3.72
CA LEU A 29 -4.38 4.76 4.77
C LEU A 29 -4.78 5.34 6.10
N TRP A 30 -4.94 4.47 7.11
CA TRP A 30 -5.26 4.89 8.46
C TRP A 30 -4.55 3.98 9.45
N TRP A 31 -4.25 4.54 10.62
CA TRP A 31 -3.53 3.82 11.68
C TRP A 31 -4.52 3.09 12.57
N ASN A 32 -4.27 1.81 12.81
CA ASN A 32 -5.05 1.01 13.74
C ASN A 32 -4.26 0.89 15.05
N GLU A 33 -4.70 1.60 16.09
CA GLU A 33 -4.00 1.64 17.37
C GLU A 33 -4.05 0.32 18.12
N ILE A 34 -5.07 -0.47 17.89
CA ILE A 34 -5.21 -1.77 18.58
C ILE A 34 -4.20 -2.76 18.03
N SER A 35 -4.05 -2.81 16.71
CA SER A 35 -3.13 -3.74 16.03
C SER A 35 -1.74 -3.13 15.81
N ASN A 36 -1.55 -1.84 16.04
CA ASN A 36 -0.31 -1.11 15.79
C ASN A 36 0.18 -1.29 14.36
N VAL A 37 -0.72 -1.10 13.40
CA VAL A 37 -0.41 -1.29 11.99
C VAL A 37 -1.18 -0.29 11.14
N TRP A 38 -0.56 0.14 10.02
CA TRP A 38 -1.24 0.89 9.00
C TRP A 38 -2.18 -0.02 8.22
N VAL A 39 -3.37 0.48 7.88
CA VAL A 39 -4.37 -0.28 7.14
C VAL A 39 -4.67 0.45 5.84
N LEU A 40 -4.69 -0.31 4.75
CA LEU A 40 -4.90 0.20 3.40
C LEU A 40 -6.29 -0.14 2.90
N ASP A 41 -6.98 0.85 2.34
CA ASP A 41 -8.21 0.65 1.58
C ASP A 41 -7.93 1.06 0.14
N ILE A 42 -8.49 0.32 -0.83
CA ILE A 42 -8.34 0.63 -2.25
C ILE A 42 -9.73 0.75 -2.87
N PHE A 43 -9.95 1.83 -3.60
CA PHE A 43 -11.19 2.12 -4.32
C PHE A 43 -10.89 2.36 -5.79
N ASP A 44 -11.91 2.16 -6.66
CA ASP A 44 -11.75 2.51 -8.07
C ASP A 44 -11.88 4.03 -8.27
N ALA A 45 -11.79 4.48 -9.52
CA ALA A 45 -11.85 5.91 -9.84
C ALA A 45 -13.20 6.53 -9.47
N SER A 46 -14.25 5.72 -9.34
CA SER A 46 -15.59 6.18 -8.93
C SER A 46 -15.81 6.03 -7.43
N VAL A 47 -14.74 5.73 -6.68
CA VAL A 47 -14.74 5.57 -5.22
C VAL A 47 -15.58 4.36 -4.76
N ASN A 48 -15.73 3.35 -5.60
CA ASN A 48 -16.31 2.06 -5.20
C ASN A 48 -15.24 1.20 -4.54
N PRO A 49 -15.50 0.61 -3.37
CA PRO A 49 -14.47 -0.17 -2.68
C PRO A 49 -14.09 -1.43 -3.45
N ILE A 50 -12.78 -1.65 -3.60
CA ILE A 50 -12.23 -2.86 -4.21
C ILE A 50 -11.67 -3.77 -3.11
N LEU A 51 -10.78 -3.23 -2.27
CA LEU A 51 -10.23 -3.91 -1.10
C LEU A 51 -10.31 -2.96 0.09
N ARG A 52 -10.62 -3.51 1.26
CA ARG A 52 -10.67 -2.73 2.50
C ARG A 52 -10.04 -3.51 3.63
N GLY A 53 -9.38 -2.77 4.54
CA GLY A 53 -8.83 -3.37 5.75
C GLY A 53 -7.59 -4.21 5.52
N VAL A 54 -6.75 -3.85 4.54
CA VAL A 54 -5.52 -4.60 4.23
C VAL A 54 -4.39 -4.07 5.11
N PRO A 55 -3.88 -4.88 6.07
CA PRO A 55 -2.78 -4.42 6.91
C PRO A 55 -1.47 -4.35 6.13
N LEU A 56 -0.66 -3.32 6.39
CA LEU A 56 0.65 -3.20 5.77
C LEU A 56 1.64 -4.08 6.53
N VAL A 57 1.69 -5.36 6.16
CA VAL A 57 2.72 -6.26 6.67
C VAL A 57 3.94 -6.17 5.76
N ALA A 58 5.12 -6.42 6.33
CA ALA A 58 6.36 -6.17 5.62
C ALA A 58 6.72 -7.30 4.67
N ASN A 59 7.31 -6.92 3.53
CA ASN A 59 8.05 -7.83 2.66
C ASN A 59 7.23 -8.97 2.05
N VAL A 60 5.93 -8.72 1.86
CA VAL A 60 5.04 -9.66 1.15
C VAL A 60 4.18 -8.87 0.17
N ASP A 61 3.71 -9.53 -0.88
CA ASP A 61 2.78 -8.93 -1.81
C ASP A 61 1.40 -8.84 -1.16
N LEU A 62 0.97 -7.64 -0.84
CA LEU A 62 -0.31 -7.40 -0.18
C LEU A 62 -1.50 -7.74 -1.06
N LEU A 63 -1.30 -7.86 -2.36
CA LEU A 63 -2.36 -8.19 -3.33
C LEU A 63 -2.38 -9.69 -3.66
N ALA A 64 -1.45 -10.48 -3.13
CA ALA A 64 -1.35 -11.90 -3.47
C ALA A 64 -2.60 -12.69 -3.08
N ALA A 65 -3.30 -12.27 -2.04
CA ALA A 65 -4.53 -12.91 -1.58
C ALA A 65 -5.74 -12.56 -2.45
N TYR A 66 -5.58 -11.66 -3.43
CA TYR A 66 -6.68 -11.12 -4.22
C TYR A 66 -6.37 -11.15 -5.72
N PRO A 67 -6.01 -12.31 -6.29
CA PRO A 67 -5.63 -12.39 -7.71
C PRO A 67 -6.78 -12.03 -8.66
N ASP A 68 -8.02 -12.20 -8.22
CA ASP A 68 -9.21 -11.86 -9.00
C ASP A 68 -9.41 -10.35 -9.18
N LYS A 69 -8.74 -9.52 -8.38
CA LYS A 69 -8.86 -8.06 -8.50
C LYS A 69 -7.99 -7.46 -9.59
N ASN A 70 -6.95 -8.19 -10.00
CA ASN A 70 -6.15 -7.90 -11.20
C ASN A 70 -5.60 -6.48 -11.27
N PHE A 71 -4.82 -6.09 -10.27
CA PHE A 71 -4.22 -4.75 -10.23
C PHE A 71 -3.05 -4.59 -11.22
N GLY A 72 -2.56 -5.67 -11.80
CA GLY A 72 -1.45 -5.62 -12.74
C GLY A 72 -0.08 -5.55 -12.09
N GLY A 73 0.03 -5.85 -10.80
CA GLY A 73 1.32 -5.82 -10.11
C GLY A 73 1.18 -6.21 -8.66
N ALA A 74 2.23 -5.96 -7.89
CA ALA A 74 2.31 -6.29 -6.47
C ALA A 74 2.49 -5.03 -5.62
N LEU A 75 1.94 -5.05 -4.41
CA LEU A 75 2.18 -4.01 -3.40
C LEU A 75 3.02 -4.60 -2.28
N ILE A 76 4.16 -3.97 -1.99
CA ILE A 76 5.09 -4.45 -0.97
C ILE A 76 5.46 -3.30 -0.04
N ALA A 77 5.30 -3.51 1.26
CA ALA A 77 5.71 -2.54 2.29
C ALA A 77 7.04 -2.95 2.88
N GLN A 78 7.94 -2.00 3.08
CA GLN A 78 9.25 -2.22 3.66
C GLN A 78 9.68 -1.01 4.48
N THR A 79 10.57 -1.24 5.45
CA THR A 79 11.22 -0.17 6.19
C THR A 79 12.71 -0.20 5.85
N ASP A 80 13.32 0.96 5.64
CA ASP A 80 14.75 1.08 5.36
C ASP A 80 15.56 0.41 6.47
N ASP A 81 16.59 -0.34 6.11
CA ASP A 81 17.48 -1.07 7.02
C ASP A 81 16.77 -2.14 7.88
N ALA A 82 15.46 -2.34 7.67
CA ALA A 82 14.68 -3.32 8.42
C ALA A 82 13.52 -3.81 7.55
N ALA A 83 13.85 -4.49 6.44
CA ALA A 83 12.85 -4.89 5.43
C ALA A 83 11.76 -5.81 5.98
N ASN A 84 12.02 -6.51 7.08
CA ASN A 84 11.03 -7.40 7.70
C ASN A 84 10.15 -6.70 8.74
N VAL A 85 10.32 -5.39 8.90
CA VAL A 85 9.55 -4.60 9.87
C VAL A 85 8.56 -3.74 9.10
N PRO A 86 7.25 -3.80 9.40
CA PRO A 86 6.28 -2.96 8.73
C PRO A 86 6.45 -1.48 9.10
N PRO A 87 6.01 -0.55 8.25
CA PRO A 87 6.05 0.87 8.58
C PRO A 87 5.30 1.14 9.90
N THR A 88 5.89 2.00 10.74
CA THR A 88 5.29 2.40 12.01
C THR A 88 4.50 3.69 11.85
N PHE A 89 3.79 4.08 12.92
CA PHE A 89 3.02 5.32 12.90
C PHE A 89 3.88 6.53 12.56
N ASP A 90 5.12 6.57 13.03
CA ASP A 90 5.99 7.73 12.88
C ASP A 90 6.84 7.73 11.62
N ASN A 91 7.03 6.58 10.96
CA ASN A 91 8.00 6.51 9.87
C ASN A 91 7.40 6.28 8.49
N LEU A 92 6.08 6.19 8.37
CA LEU A 92 5.44 5.98 7.07
C LEU A 92 5.79 7.12 6.11
N GLY A 93 6.35 6.76 4.96
CA GLY A 93 6.79 7.75 3.97
C GLY A 93 8.16 8.35 4.25
N VAL A 94 8.76 8.06 5.40
CA VAL A 94 10.10 8.52 5.77
C VAL A 94 11.10 7.37 5.61
N THR A 95 11.11 6.42 6.54
CA THR A 95 11.90 5.19 6.42
C THR A 95 11.01 3.98 6.11
N GLY A 96 9.70 4.08 6.34
CA GLY A 96 8.73 3.07 5.94
C GLY A 96 8.13 3.43 4.59
N HIS A 97 8.10 2.46 3.66
CA HIS A 97 7.71 2.71 2.27
C HIS A 97 6.72 1.67 1.78
N LEU A 98 5.93 2.07 0.80
CA LEU A 98 5.03 1.17 0.08
C LEU A 98 5.39 1.27 -1.41
N TYR A 99 5.67 0.12 -2.01
CA TYR A 99 6.09 0.04 -3.42
C TYR A 99 5.06 -0.71 -4.25
N PHE A 100 4.87 -0.26 -5.48
CA PHE A 100 4.10 -1.00 -6.49
C PHE A 100 5.07 -1.50 -7.54
N THR A 101 5.07 -2.81 -7.78
CA THR A 101 5.96 -3.46 -8.75
C THR A 101 5.14 -4.14 -9.84
N THR A 102 5.40 -3.79 -11.10
CA THR A 102 4.80 -4.49 -12.24
C THR A 102 5.70 -5.63 -12.70
N PRO A 103 5.13 -6.65 -13.36
CA PRO A 103 5.94 -7.77 -13.89
C PRO A 103 6.92 -7.34 -14.97
#